data_efa8c0936915d2efa52a5df696acd552
#
_entry.id   efa8c0936915d2efa52a5df696acd552
#
_cell.length_a   1.000
_cell.length_b   1.000
_cell.length_c   1.000
_cell.angle_alpha   90.00
_cell.angle_beta   90.00
_cell.angle_gamma   90.00
#
_symmetry.space_group_name_H-M   'P 1'
#
loop_
_entity.id
_entity.type
_entity.pdbx_description
1 polymer ?
#
loop_
_entity_poly.entity_id
_entity_poly.type
_entity_poly.pdbx_seq_one_letter_code
_entity_poly.pdbx_strand_id
1 'polypeptide(L)'
;MSQSYHGWIVVGMVMVLGLLYVWFRSPEPPATPPQQLEKIAPKPTTRTSVAASMERCTRQGDTVEMSGSVRNTGTTRVSRVVIETLWKDEFGLVVERGSVFAVGEDAPLAPGVSRAFTDTTRHRRVTRCNVEVADYWADEPRS
;
A
#
# COMPACT_ATOMS: atom_id res chain seq x y z
N MET A 1 -6.53 57.97 -54.38
CA MET A 1 -5.61 57.00 -53.81
C MET A 1 -6.25 56.35 -52.60
N SER A 2 -7.20 55.41 -52.74
CA SER A 2 -7.88 54.78 -51.58
C SER A 2 -8.41 53.37 -51.90
N GLN A 3 -7.73 52.60 -52.72
CA GLN A 3 -8.22 51.27 -53.12
C GLN A 3 -7.35 50.09 -52.68
N SER A 4 -6.23 50.32 -52.00
CA SER A 4 -5.30 49.23 -51.68
C SER A 4 -5.48 48.59 -50.32
N TYR A 5 -6.19 49.21 -49.39
CA TYR A 5 -6.29 48.71 -48.00
C TYR A 5 -7.34 47.59 -47.83
N HIS A 6 -8.40 47.59 -48.67
CA HIS A 6 -9.45 46.57 -48.54
C HIS A 6 -8.98 45.18 -48.93
N GLY A 7 -8.04 45.04 -49.83
CA GLY A 7 -7.48 43.76 -50.25
C GLY A 7 -6.68 43.05 -49.11
N TRP A 8 -5.92 43.80 -48.36
CA TRP A 8 -5.12 43.28 -47.28
C TRP A 8 -5.94 42.85 -46.06
N ILE A 9 -7.03 43.56 -45.80
CA ILE A 9 -7.95 43.23 -44.68
C ILE A 9 -8.67 41.90 -45.00
N VAL A 10 -9.11 41.70 -46.25
CA VAL A 10 -9.78 40.45 -46.63
C VAL A 10 -8.84 39.24 -46.56
N VAL A 11 -7.60 39.40 -47.03
CA VAL A 11 -6.59 38.34 -46.96
C VAL A 11 -6.25 37.99 -45.50
N GLY A 12 -6.09 38.99 -44.63
CA GLY A 12 -5.87 38.79 -43.21
C GLY A 12 -7.01 38.02 -42.51
N MET A 13 -8.27 38.40 -42.85
CA MET A 13 -9.44 37.76 -42.24
C MET A 13 -9.61 36.29 -42.67
N VAL A 14 -9.31 35.96 -43.93
CA VAL A 14 -9.33 34.59 -44.44
C VAL A 14 -8.26 33.74 -43.76
N MET A 15 -7.05 34.28 -43.56
CA MET A 15 -5.97 33.57 -42.83
C MET A 15 -6.34 33.28 -41.37
N VAL A 16 -6.92 34.24 -40.65
CA VAL A 16 -7.35 34.07 -39.27
C VAL A 16 -8.47 33.04 -39.16
N LEU A 17 -9.46 33.09 -40.05
CA LEU A 17 -10.54 32.10 -40.09
C LEU A 17 -10.03 30.70 -40.44
N GLY A 18 -9.06 30.61 -41.34
CA GLY A 18 -8.41 29.33 -41.69
C GLY A 18 -7.66 28.73 -40.50
N LEU A 19 -6.91 29.52 -39.74
CA LEU A 19 -6.20 29.08 -38.54
C LEU A 19 -7.17 28.66 -37.43
N LEU A 20 -8.25 29.40 -37.22
CA LEU A 20 -9.29 29.02 -36.26
C LEU A 20 -9.96 27.70 -36.67
N TYR A 21 -10.25 27.51 -37.96
CA TYR A 21 -10.86 26.28 -38.45
C TYR A 21 -9.95 25.04 -38.25
N VAL A 22 -8.63 25.16 -38.43
CA VAL A 22 -7.67 24.11 -38.18
C VAL A 22 -7.57 23.84 -36.67
N TRP A 23 -7.65 24.86 -35.82
CA TRP A 23 -7.60 24.72 -34.38
C TRP A 23 -8.85 24.04 -33.81
N PHE A 24 -10.02 24.33 -34.35
CA PHE A 24 -11.29 23.69 -33.94
C PHE A 24 -11.48 22.27 -34.52
N ARG A 25 -10.74 21.94 -35.59
CA ARG A 25 -10.65 20.56 -36.11
C ARG A 25 -9.45 19.79 -35.52
N SER A 26 -9.19 19.95 -34.25
CA SER A 26 -8.31 19.00 -33.56
C SER A 26 -8.85 17.59 -33.79
N PRO A 27 -8.07 16.66 -34.39
CA PRO A 27 -8.54 15.30 -34.53
C PRO A 27 -8.84 14.78 -33.11
N GLU A 28 -10.04 14.25 -32.94
CA GLU A 28 -10.35 13.50 -31.72
C GLU A 28 -9.20 12.55 -31.43
N PRO A 29 -8.68 12.54 -30.19
CA PRO A 29 -7.67 11.57 -29.83
C PRO A 29 -8.24 10.19 -30.18
N PRO A 30 -7.44 9.30 -30.79
CA PRO A 30 -7.89 7.97 -31.18
C PRO A 30 -8.55 7.34 -29.94
N ALA A 31 -9.81 6.91 -30.11
CA ALA A 31 -10.56 6.25 -29.07
C ALA A 31 -9.64 5.16 -28.50
N THR A 32 -9.27 5.32 -27.24
CA THR A 32 -8.51 4.32 -26.51
C THR A 32 -9.27 3.01 -26.72
N PRO A 33 -8.65 1.97 -27.30
CA PRO A 33 -9.34 0.70 -27.49
C PRO A 33 -9.90 0.33 -26.12
N PRO A 34 -11.15 -0.19 -26.04
CA PRO A 34 -11.71 -0.60 -24.78
C PRO A 34 -10.65 -1.48 -24.14
N GLN A 35 -10.08 -1.03 -23.00
CA GLN A 35 -9.23 -1.89 -22.21
C GLN A 35 -10.12 -3.09 -21.92
N GLN A 36 -9.87 -4.17 -22.66
CA GLN A 36 -10.35 -5.46 -22.23
C GLN A 36 -9.93 -5.52 -20.78
N LEU A 37 -10.89 -5.39 -19.88
CA LEU A 37 -10.70 -5.83 -18.50
C LEU A 37 -10.17 -7.26 -18.66
N GLU A 38 -8.84 -7.34 -18.72
CA GLU A 38 -8.16 -8.61 -18.59
C GLU A 38 -8.78 -9.17 -17.33
N LYS A 39 -9.66 -10.15 -17.54
CA LYS A 39 -10.33 -10.86 -16.47
C LYS A 39 -9.19 -11.40 -15.65
N ILE A 40 -8.79 -10.59 -14.63
CA ILE A 40 -7.76 -10.96 -13.69
C ILE A 40 -8.26 -12.29 -13.18
N ALA A 41 -7.69 -13.38 -13.73
CA ALA A 41 -7.93 -14.69 -13.23
C ALA A 41 -7.74 -14.58 -11.71
N PRO A 42 -8.70 -14.97 -10.88
CA PRO A 42 -8.56 -14.83 -9.44
C PRO A 42 -7.20 -15.45 -9.12
N LYS A 43 -6.26 -14.59 -8.69
CA LYS A 43 -4.95 -15.01 -8.22
C LYS A 43 -5.25 -16.18 -7.29
N PRO A 44 -4.67 -17.37 -7.51
CA PRO A 44 -4.97 -18.52 -6.67
C PRO A 44 -4.79 -18.02 -5.25
N THR A 45 -5.89 -18.06 -4.49
CA THR A 45 -5.90 -17.55 -3.12
C THR A 45 -4.96 -18.49 -2.39
N THR A 46 -3.71 -18.07 -2.22
CA THR A 46 -2.76 -18.79 -1.40
C THR A 46 -3.46 -18.89 -0.05
N ARG A 47 -3.85 -20.09 0.34
CA ARG A 47 -4.62 -20.37 1.57
C ARG A 47 -3.77 -20.14 2.82
N THR A 48 -2.79 -19.27 2.70
CA THR A 48 -1.90 -18.87 3.77
C THR A 48 -2.38 -17.54 4.31
N SER A 49 -2.56 -17.47 5.58
CA SER A 49 -2.96 -16.27 6.29
C SER A 49 -2.29 -16.25 7.65
N VAL A 50 -1.82 -15.10 8.05
CA VAL A 50 -1.20 -14.87 9.35
C VAL A 50 -1.97 -13.76 10.04
N ALA A 51 -2.34 -13.99 11.29
CA ALA A 51 -2.94 -12.98 12.16
C ALA A 51 -1.96 -12.63 13.27
N ALA A 52 -1.80 -11.34 13.56
CA ALA A 52 -1.10 -10.84 14.72
C ALA A 52 -2.11 -10.28 15.71
N SER A 53 -1.91 -10.53 16.99
CA SER A 53 -2.71 -9.96 18.08
C SER A 53 -1.81 -9.43 19.19
N MET A 54 -2.14 -8.24 19.68
CA MET A 54 -1.51 -7.68 20.86
C MET A 54 -2.25 -8.16 22.10
N GLU A 55 -1.51 -8.62 23.10
CA GLU A 55 -2.06 -9.11 24.37
C GLU A 55 -1.82 -8.11 25.50
N ARG A 56 -0.69 -7.45 25.50
CA ARG A 56 -0.31 -6.51 26.55
C ARG A 56 0.48 -5.33 26.01
N CYS A 57 0.26 -4.16 26.60
CA CYS A 57 1.04 -2.94 26.38
C CYS A 57 1.21 -2.27 27.74
N THR A 58 2.39 -2.29 28.32
CA THR A 58 2.61 -1.87 29.71
C THR A 58 3.85 -1.00 29.81
N ARG A 59 3.76 0.11 30.54
CA ARG A 59 4.90 0.96 30.85
C ARG A 59 5.53 0.50 32.19
N GLN A 60 6.83 0.30 32.16
CA GLN A 60 7.65 0.00 33.33
C GLN A 60 8.82 1.01 33.39
N GLY A 61 8.71 2.01 34.24
CA GLY A 61 9.66 3.10 34.27
C GLY A 61 9.72 3.86 32.95
N ASP A 62 10.91 3.92 32.35
CA ASP A 62 11.13 4.60 31.05
C ASP A 62 10.85 3.73 29.82
N THR A 63 10.57 2.45 30.03
CA THR A 63 10.34 1.50 28.93
C THR A 63 8.86 1.16 28.82
N VAL A 64 8.35 1.10 27.61
CA VAL A 64 7.06 0.52 27.27
C VAL A 64 7.30 -0.82 26.60
N GLU A 65 6.73 -1.87 27.16
CA GLU A 65 6.78 -3.22 26.62
C GLU A 65 5.43 -3.57 26.00
N MET A 66 5.51 -4.16 24.82
CA MET A 66 4.38 -4.76 24.14
C MET A 66 4.65 -6.26 23.98
N SER A 67 3.67 -7.08 24.29
CA SER A 67 3.68 -8.51 23.99
C SER A 67 2.42 -8.91 23.25
N GLY A 68 2.55 -9.97 22.46
CA GLY A 68 1.46 -10.49 21.68
C GLY A 68 1.79 -11.84 21.06
N SER A 69 0.96 -12.26 20.12
CA SER A 69 1.18 -13.50 19.39
C SER A 69 0.86 -13.36 17.90
N VAL A 70 1.57 -14.13 17.09
CA VAL A 70 1.26 -14.36 15.68
C VAL A 70 0.74 -15.78 15.52
N ARG A 71 -0.32 -15.94 14.73
CA ARG A 71 -0.94 -17.23 14.45
C ARG A 71 -1.03 -17.47 12.95
N ASN A 72 -0.63 -18.65 12.52
CA ASN A 72 -0.91 -19.12 11.18
C ASN A 72 -2.37 -19.58 11.10
N THR A 73 -3.23 -18.77 10.47
CA THR A 73 -4.65 -19.08 10.27
C THR A 73 -4.93 -19.75 8.92
N GLY A 74 -3.89 -19.93 8.11
CA GLY A 74 -3.95 -20.60 6.82
C GLY A 74 -3.74 -22.11 6.92
N THR A 75 -3.60 -22.74 5.76
CA THR A 75 -3.39 -24.20 5.62
C THR A 75 -1.98 -24.56 5.18
N THR A 76 -1.15 -23.59 4.88
CA THR A 76 0.25 -23.76 4.46
C THR A 76 1.19 -23.31 5.58
N ARG A 77 2.32 -24.00 5.73
CA ARG A 77 3.37 -23.61 6.66
C ARG A 77 3.93 -22.23 6.31
N VAL A 78 4.28 -21.44 7.30
CA VAL A 78 4.87 -20.11 7.17
C VAL A 78 6.28 -20.14 7.73
N SER A 79 7.27 -19.83 6.89
CA SER A 79 8.71 -19.87 7.26
C SER A 79 9.23 -18.56 7.83
N ARG A 80 8.56 -17.45 7.56
CA ARG A 80 8.95 -16.12 8.02
C ARG A 80 7.72 -15.25 8.28
N VAL A 81 7.72 -14.57 9.42
CA VAL A 81 6.71 -13.54 9.73
C VAL A 81 7.41 -12.33 10.30
N VAL A 82 7.16 -11.18 9.68
CA VAL A 82 7.56 -9.87 10.15
C VAL A 82 6.32 -9.12 10.60
N ILE A 83 6.33 -8.63 11.81
CA ILE A 83 5.29 -7.76 12.35
C ILE A 83 5.81 -6.35 12.50
N GLU A 84 4.96 -5.38 12.21
CA GLU A 84 5.18 -3.97 12.51
C GLU A 84 4.51 -3.65 13.84
N THR A 85 5.26 -3.02 14.73
CA THR A 85 4.77 -2.54 16.01
C THR A 85 4.53 -1.04 15.91
N LEU A 86 3.33 -0.61 16.29
CA LEU A 86 2.88 0.77 16.20
C LEU A 86 2.73 1.35 17.61
N TRP A 87 3.63 2.25 17.96
CA TRP A 87 3.65 2.94 19.23
C TRP A 87 2.90 4.27 19.10
N LYS A 88 1.82 4.43 19.85
CA LYS A 88 0.89 5.54 19.72
C LYS A 88 0.83 6.39 20.98
N ASP A 89 0.57 7.68 20.82
CA ASP A 89 0.33 8.60 21.91
C ASP A 89 -1.14 8.52 22.43
N GLU A 90 -1.48 9.38 23.37
CA GLU A 90 -2.83 9.48 23.95
C GLU A 90 -3.92 9.83 22.94
N PHE A 91 -3.56 10.52 21.85
CA PHE A 91 -4.46 10.87 20.75
C PHE A 91 -4.58 9.76 19.70
N GLY A 92 -3.80 8.67 19.82
CA GLY A 92 -3.76 7.56 18.88
C GLY A 92 -2.86 7.80 17.66
N LEU A 93 -2.07 8.88 17.66
CA LEU A 93 -1.09 9.15 16.62
C LEU A 93 0.12 8.23 16.80
N VAL A 94 0.60 7.67 15.69
CA VAL A 94 1.81 6.85 15.69
C VAL A 94 3.02 7.78 15.90
N VAL A 95 3.73 7.58 17.00
CA VAL A 95 4.93 8.36 17.38
C VAL A 95 6.21 7.59 17.12
N GLU A 96 6.12 6.26 16.98
CA GLU A 96 7.25 5.39 16.65
C GLU A 96 6.74 4.12 15.99
N ARG A 97 7.57 3.50 15.16
CA ARG A 97 7.34 2.20 14.51
C ARG A 97 8.54 1.30 14.79
N GLY A 98 8.24 0.06 15.13
CA GLY A 98 9.23 -1.01 15.27
C GLY A 98 8.95 -2.13 14.30
N SER A 99 9.87 -3.08 14.20
CA SER A 99 9.74 -4.28 13.40
C SER A 99 10.32 -5.47 14.13
N VAL A 100 9.55 -6.55 14.24
CA VAL A 100 9.94 -7.77 14.94
C VAL A 100 9.82 -8.97 14.00
N PHE A 101 10.87 -9.77 13.93
CA PHE A 101 10.82 -11.08 13.28
C PHE A 101 10.20 -12.09 14.26
N ALA A 102 8.90 -12.28 14.17
CA ALA A 102 8.17 -13.17 15.07
C ALA A 102 8.39 -14.65 14.72
N VAL A 103 8.65 -14.96 13.45
CA VAL A 103 8.94 -16.32 12.96
C VAL A 103 10.14 -16.24 12.04
N GLY A 104 11.17 -17.07 12.32
CA GLY A 104 12.35 -17.25 11.47
C GLY A 104 12.30 -18.58 10.71
N GLU A 105 13.16 -18.69 9.71
CA GLU A 105 13.25 -19.88 8.84
C GLU A 105 13.61 -21.17 9.62
N ASP A 106 14.38 -21.04 10.70
CA ASP A 106 14.80 -22.19 11.52
C ASP A 106 13.65 -22.86 12.29
N ALA A 107 12.53 -22.14 12.45
CA ALA A 107 11.40 -22.61 13.22
C ALA A 107 10.08 -22.13 12.61
N PRO A 108 9.70 -22.70 11.46
CA PRO A 108 8.49 -22.30 10.74
C PRO A 108 7.21 -22.55 11.53
N LEU A 109 6.18 -21.77 11.25
CA LEU A 109 4.89 -21.80 11.91
C LEU A 109 3.91 -22.71 11.15
N ALA A 110 3.61 -23.87 11.70
CA ALA A 110 2.63 -24.79 11.12
C ALA A 110 1.20 -24.21 11.16
N PRO A 111 0.29 -24.68 10.31
CA PRO A 111 -1.12 -24.30 10.35
C PRO A 111 -1.73 -24.41 11.74
N GLY A 112 -2.45 -23.41 12.18
CA GLY A 112 -3.12 -23.33 13.47
C GLY A 112 -2.21 -23.03 14.67
N VAL A 113 -0.89 -23.04 14.50
CA VAL A 113 0.08 -22.78 15.58
C VAL A 113 0.25 -21.28 15.79
N SER A 114 0.47 -20.89 17.04
CA SER A 114 0.79 -19.52 17.46
C SER A 114 2.20 -19.43 18.03
N ARG A 115 2.80 -18.24 17.91
CA ARG A 115 4.09 -17.90 18.52
C ARG A 115 4.02 -16.53 19.16
N ALA A 116 4.49 -16.42 20.38
CA ALA A 116 4.59 -15.17 21.10
C ALA A 116 5.73 -14.30 20.57
N PHE A 117 5.56 -12.99 20.67
CA PHE A 117 6.59 -11.99 20.44
C PHE A 117 6.56 -10.92 21.52
N THR A 118 7.66 -10.20 21.65
CA THR A 118 7.79 -9.04 22.53
C THR A 118 8.58 -7.96 21.81
N ASP A 119 8.20 -6.71 22.02
CA ASP A 119 8.94 -5.53 21.55
C ASP A 119 8.92 -4.45 22.62
N THR A 120 9.89 -3.54 22.59
CA THR A 120 10.05 -2.49 23.60
C THR A 120 10.44 -1.17 22.98
N THR A 121 9.95 -0.07 23.58
CA THR A 121 10.39 1.28 23.25
C THR A 121 10.66 2.12 24.51
N ARG A 122 11.50 3.14 24.39
CA ARG A 122 11.71 4.17 25.42
C ARG A 122 11.08 5.50 25.07
N HIS A 123 10.24 5.53 24.06
CA HIS A 123 9.58 6.75 23.64
C HIS A 123 8.58 7.23 24.69
N ARG A 124 8.79 8.46 25.23
CA ARG A 124 8.07 8.96 26.41
C ARG A 124 6.58 9.18 26.17
N ARG A 125 6.17 9.54 24.95
CA ARG A 125 4.76 9.85 24.62
C ARG A 125 3.89 8.64 24.36
N VAL A 126 4.46 7.43 24.35
CA VAL A 126 3.69 6.22 24.07
C VAL A 126 2.76 5.90 25.22
N THR A 127 1.47 5.77 24.93
CA THR A 127 0.42 5.38 25.87
C THR A 127 -0.42 4.21 25.34
N ARG A 128 -0.32 3.93 24.04
CA ARG A 128 -1.04 2.85 23.36
C ARG A 128 -0.12 2.12 22.40
N CYS A 129 -0.43 0.85 22.18
CA CYS A 129 0.30 -0.01 21.25
C CYS A 129 -0.68 -0.63 20.25
N ASN A 130 -0.18 -0.97 19.06
CA ASN A 130 -0.88 -1.79 18.08
C ASN A 130 0.14 -2.62 17.31
N VAL A 131 -0.32 -3.69 16.66
CA VAL A 131 0.53 -4.56 15.83
C VAL A 131 -0.16 -4.82 14.50
N GLU A 132 0.63 -4.96 13.46
CA GLU A 132 0.18 -5.33 12.12
C GLU A 132 1.15 -6.34 11.52
N VAL A 133 0.64 -7.25 10.71
CA VAL A 133 1.50 -8.15 9.94
C VAL A 133 2.04 -7.34 8.76
N ALA A 134 3.35 -7.10 8.75
CA ALA A 134 4.02 -6.35 7.69
C ALA A 134 4.32 -7.26 6.49
N ASP A 135 4.80 -8.47 6.75
CA ASP A 135 5.17 -9.43 5.71
C ASP A 135 5.18 -10.86 6.25
N TYR A 136 4.94 -11.83 5.38
CA TYR A 136 5.13 -13.24 5.70
C TYR A 136 5.39 -14.07 4.45
N TRP A 137 6.16 -15.16 4.61
CA TRP A 137 6.50 -16.08 3.54
C TRP A 137 5.93 -17.45 3.86
N ALA A 138 5.14 -17.95 2.90
CA ALA A 138 4.62 -19.30 2.96
C ALA A 138 5.55 -20.26 2.24
N ASP A 139 5.73 -21.45 2.81
CA ASP A 139 6.39 -22.52 2.10
C ASP A 139 5.50 -22.95 0.93
N GLU A 140 6.08 -23.04 -0.26
CA GLU A 140 5.35 -23.65 -1.39
C GLU A 140 5.09 -25.12 -1.05
N PRO A 141 3.86 -25.62 -1.32
CA PRO A 141 3.61 -27.05 -1.18
C PRO A 141 4.54 -27.77 -2.14
N ARG A 142 5.41 -28.63 -1.61
CA ARG A 142 6.23 -29.52 -2.43
C ARG A 142 5.26 -30.44 -3.19
N SER A 143 5.20 -30.25 -4.50
CA SER A 143 4.48 -31.10 -5.46
C SER A 143 5.10 -32.47 -5.56
#